data_258a6048e27c570b8172dc0bec3949b0
#
_entry.id   258a6048e27c570b8172dc0bec3949b0
#
_cell.length_a   1.000
_cell.length_b   1.000
_cell.length_c   1.000
_cell.angle_alpha   90.00
_cell.angle_beta   90.00
_cell.angle_gamma   90.00
#
_symmetry.space_group_name_H-M   'P 1'
#
loop_
_entity.id
_entity.type
_entity.pdbx_description
1 polymer ?
#
loop_
_entity_poly.entity_id
_entity_poly.type
_entity_poly.pdbx_seq_one_letter_code
_entity_poly.pdbx_strand_id
1 'polypeptide(L)'
;MPELTGGEIVGRTLSQYGVTHAAGIPGHGVWSLLDGFLQDGCDIPLIQVFHEQSAIHMADGFWRSSGRPMAALTSIGPGAANQLMGLATAFADSVSLISFSGGPATHMRGHGIMQELDRHEFNGFQSAVGAVTKRHFEARTVAEMPFILHRAFSAMLTGRPGPVHIEVPMDVQAAAAEVALHELAHRLPTGRACPDPGAIDDAARVLHGAKRPVIAIGGGVISADAASELRALAEALQAPVVTTWQGKSGFPEDHRLFAGAVGQTGTTVGNGIAAGADVVISVGCRFTDWSASSYRKGISFSLPPGKLIQIDIDPQEIGKNYRDRGRPPRRPGRAEGRMGAAHRGSDRQHRVSVHLAAAAARSAPGDGPRRVRGRRLR
;
A
#
# COMPACT_ATOMS: atom_id res chain seq x y z
N MET A 1 -0.01 4.58 35.67
CA MET A 1 -0.49 4.68 34.28
C MET A 1 -1.97 4.95 34.33
N PRO A 2 -2.58 5.64 33.35
CA PRO A 2 -4.04 5.81 33.38
C PRO A 2 -4.72 4.44 33.26
N GLU A 3 -5.82 4.28 33.93
CA GLU A 3 -6.74 3.16 33.77
C GLU A 3 -7.67 3.52 32.59
N LEU A 4 -7.68 2.73 31.55
CA LEU A 4 -8.46 2.97 30.33
C LEU A 4 -9.24 1.73 29.92
N THR A 5 -10.46 1.92 29.44
CA THR A 5 -11.25 0.86 28.82
C THR A 5 -10.69 0.47 27.44
N GLY A 6 -11.07 -0.71 26.94
CA GLY A 6 -10.70 -1.12 25.60
C GLY A 6 -11.17 -0.13 24.52
N GLY A 7 -12.37 0.44 24.69
CA GLY A 7 -12.91 1.48 23.80
C GLY A 7 -12.07 2.75 23.81
N GLU A 8 -11.70 3.27 25.00
CA GLU A 8 -10.83 4.44 25.14
C GLU A 8 -9.44 4.21 24.54
N ILE A 9 -8.86 3.02 24.74
CA ILE A 9 -7.57 2.66 24.15
C ILE A 9 -7.65 2.75 22.62
N VAL A 10 -8.71 2.24 21.99
CA VAL A 10 -8.91 2.34 20.53
C VAL A 10 -9.01 3.80 20.13
N GLY A 11 -9.94 4.56 20.69
CA GLY A 11 -10.16 5.96 20.33
C GLY A 11 -8.89 6.82 20.44
N ARG A 12 -8.22 6.77 21.59
CA ARG A 12 -6.98 7.53 21.85
C ARG A 12 -5.83 7.10 20.95
N THR A 13 -5.68 5.79 20.70
CA THR A 13 -4.63 5.30 19.79
C THR A 13 -4.88 5.76 18.35
N LEU A 14 -6.11 5.67 17.86
CA LEU A 14 -6.48 6.16 16.53
C LEU A 14 -6.15 7.66 16.37
N SER A 15 -6.51 8.49 17.35
CA SER A 15 -6.17 9.92 17.38
C SER A 15 -4.65 10.14 17.35
N GLN A 16 -3.88 9.43 18.19
CA GLN A 16 -2.42 9.53 18.21
C GLN A 16 -1.76 9.16 16.90
N TYR A 17 -2.34 8.22 16.15
CA TYR A 17 -1.85 7.81 14.82
C TYR A 17 -2.41 8.66 13.68
N GLY A 18 -3.11 9.75 13.99
CA GLY A 18 -3.58 10.73 12.99
C GLY A 18 -4.80 10.28 12.20
N VAL A 19 -5.55 9.31 12.68
CA VAL A 19 -6.89 8.99 12.15
C VAL A 19 -7.83 10.12 12.53
N THR A 20 -8.50 10.71 11.57
CA THR A 20 -9.35 11.89 11.78
C THR A 20 -10.84 11.62 11.58
N HIS A 21 -11.19 10.48 11.03
CA HIS A 21 -12.58 10.10 10.78
C HIS A 21 -12.78 8.60 11.00
N ALA A 22 -13.96 8.25 11.46
CA ALA A 22 -14.43 6.88 11.52
C ALA A 22 -15.82 6.80 10.90
N ALA A 23 -16.16 5.67 10.30
CA ALA A 23 -17.51 5.40 9.77
C ALA A 23 -18.00 4.05 10.25
N GLY A 24 -19.31 3.89 10.43
CA GLY A 24 -19.85 2.61 10.88
C GLY A 24 -21.34 2.62 11.14
N ILE A 25 -21.83 1.48 11.59
CA ILE A 25 -23.20 1.31 12.07
C ILE A 25 -23.13 0.98 13.57
N PRO A 26 -23.75 1.81 14.42
CA PRO A 26 -23.90 1.47 15.83
C PRO A 26 -24.67 0.15 16.00
N GLY A 27 -24.15 -0.73 16.82
CA GLY A 27 -24.78 -2.00 17.14
C GLY A 27 -24.24 -2.56 18.48
N HIS A 28 -24.97 -3.50 19.08
CA HIS A 28 -24.66 -3.99 20.42
C HIS A 28 -23.25 -4.55 20.56
N GLY A 29 -22.66 -5.08 19.49
CA GLY A 29 -21.31 -5.62 19.49
C GLY A 29 -20.20 -4.59 19.57
N VAL A 30 -20.48 -3.27 19.46
CA VAL A 30 -19.46 -2.20 19.46
C VAL A 30 -19.84 -1.01 20.35
N TRP A 31 -20.78 -1.15 21.28
CA TRP A 31 -21.22 -0.03 22.11
C TRP A 31 -20.09 0.57 22.93
N SER A 32 -19.28 -0.26 23.59
CA SER A 32 -18.16 0.24 24.39
C SER A 32 -17.01 0.78 23.53
N LEU A 33 -16.85 0.31 22.28
CA LEU A 33 -15.94 0.96 21.33
C LEU A 33 -16.44 2.37 20.98
N LEU A 34 -17.74 2.52 20.72
CA LEU A 34 -18.35 3.81 20.37
C LEU A 34 -18.29 4.78 21.54
N ASP A 35 -18.50 4.29 22.77
CA ASP A 35 -18.34 5.10 23.98
C ASP A 35 -16.92 5.67 24.12
N GLY A 36 -15.90 4.88 23.79
CA GLY A 36 -14.50 5.31 23.77
C GLY A 36 -14.20 6.46 22.81
N PHE A 37 -15.01 6.64 21.75
CA PHE A 37 -14.89 7.76 20.81
C PHE A 37 -15.50 9.06 21.36
N LEU A 38 -16.30 8.99 22.42
CA LEU A 38 -16.93 10.14 23.07
C LEU A 38 -16.12 10.63 24.31
N GLN A 39 -15.06 9.91 24.65
CA GLN A 39 -14.25 10.21 25.82
C GLN A 39 -13.14 11.23 25.51
N ASP A 40 -12.67 11.92 26.55
CA ASP A 40 -11.56 12.87 26.43
C ASP A 40 -10.30 12.22 25.83
N GLY A 41 -9.69 12.93 24.88
CA GLY A 41 -8.50 12.47 24.17
C GLY A 41 -8.80 11.66 22.91
N CYS A 42 -10.07 11.54 22.52
CA CYS A 42 -10.49 11.07 21.21
C CYS A 42 -11.32 12.17 20.52
N ASP A 43 -10.81 12.76 19.46
CA ASP A 43 -11.49 13.79 18.65
C ASP A 43 -11.75 13.26 17.24
N ILE A 44 -12.41 12.10 17.17
CA ILE A 44 -12.71 11.44 15.91
C ILE A 44 -14.22 11.35 15.73
N PRO A 45 -14.82 12.14 14.82
CA PRO A 45 -16.24 12.03 14.53
C PRO A 45 -16.58 10.68 13.91
N LEU A 46 -17.67 10.06 14.38
CA LEU A 46 -18.23 8.87 13.78
C LEU A 46 -19.31 9.25 12.74
N ILE A 47 -19.09 8.84 11.51
CA ILE A 47 -20.02 9.00 10.40
C ILE A 47 -20.89 7.74 10.33
N GLN A 48 -22.17 7.89 10.65
CA GLN A 48 -23.10 6.78 10.52
C GLN A 48 -23.41 6.50 9.05
N VAL A 49 -23.33 5.23 8.69
CA VAL A 49 -23.69 4.72 7.35
C VAL A 49 -24.91 3.79 7.46
N PHE A 50 -25.51 3.41 6.33
CA PHE A 50 -26.66 2.53 6.27
C PHE A 50 -26.32 1.08 5.87
N HIS A 51 -25.06 0.81 5.57
CA HIS A 51 -24.54 -0.53 5.28
C HIS A 51 -23.04 -0.56 5.62
N GLU A 52 -22.54 -1.61 6.26
CA GLU A 52 -21.18 -1.70 6.76
C GLU A 52 -20.15 -1.65 5.63
N GLN A 53 -20.46 -2.23 4.48
CA GLN A 53 -19.66 -2.13 3.27
C GLN A 53 -19.40 -0.67 2.86
N SER A 54 -20.41 0.21 3.05
CA SER A 54 -20.25 1.63 2.74
C SER A 54 -19.22 2.32 3.62
N ALA A 55 -19.09 1.91 4.91
CA ALA A 55 -18.04 2.41 5.78
C ALA A 55 -16.64 2.08 5.26
N ILE A 56 -16.45 0.84 4.79
CA ILE A 56 -15.17 0.42 4.20
C ILE A 56 -14.88 1.17 2.90
N HIS A 57 -15.85 1.32 2.01
CA HIS A 57 -15.66 2.07 0.77
C HIS A 57 -15.44 3.58 1.01
N MET A 58 -16.04 4.14 2.05
CA MET A 58 -15.75 5.52 2.48
C MET A 58 -14.29 5.65 2.94
N ALA A 59 -13.81 4.69 3.74
CA ALA A 59 -12.41 4.66 4.17
C ALA A 59 -11.45 4.43 3.00
N ASP A 60 -11.82 3.61 2.02
CA ASP A 60 -11.06 3.42 0.76
C ASP A 60 -10.96 4.74 -0.01
N GLY A 61 -12.07 5.42 -0.25
CA GLY A 61 -12.09 6.72 -0.94
C GLY A 61 -11.30 7.80 -0.19
N PHE A 62 -11.38 7.80 1.15
CA PHE A 62 -10.64 8.74 1.98
C PHE A 62 -9.11 8.54 1.86
N TRP A 63 -8.64 7.29 1.88
CA TRP A 63 -7.22 6.98 1.62
C TRP A 63 -6.79 7.45 0.25
N ARG A 64 -7.55 7.14 -0.81
CA ARG A 64 -7.20 7.52 -2.19
C ARG A 64 -7.10 9.03 -2.38
N SER A 65 -7.93 9.81 -1.66
CA SER A 65 -7.96 11.27 -1.78
C SER A 65 -6.97 11.99 -0.86
N SER A 66 -6.68 11.42 0.32
CA SER A 66 -5.91 12.11 1.36
C SER A 66 -4.56 11.48 1.69
N GLY A 67 -4.33 10.23 1.29
CA GLY A 67 -3.17 9.44 1.72
C GLY A 67 -3.18 9.08 3.21
N ARG A 68 -4.29 9.31 3.94
CA ARG A 68 -4.42 9.04 5.37
C ARG A 68 -5.42 7.92 5.63
N PRO A 69 -5.15 7.02 6.60
CA PRO A 69 -6.10 5.97 6.93
C PRO A 69 -7.33 6.52 7.64
N MET A 70 -8.46 5.87 7.44
CA MET A 70 -9.73 6.09 8.13
C MET A 70 -10.14 4.79 8.83
N ALA A 71 -10.84 4.90 9.95
CA ALA A 71 -11.38 3.76 10.69
C ALA A 71 -12.78 3.39 10.20
N ALA A 72 -13.09 2.10 10.21
CA ALA A 72 -14.44 1.58 10.00
C ALA A 72 -14.83 0.68 11.17
N LEU A 73 -16.05 0.83 11.68
CA LEU A 73 -16.57 0.07 12.81
C LEU A 73 -17.84 -0.66 12.42
N THR A 74 -17.89 -1.93 12.75
CA THR A 74 -19.05 -2.79 12.48
C THR A 74 -19.43 -3.59 13.71
N SER A 75 -20.72 -3.88 13.85
CA SER A 75 -21.18 -4.76 14.93
C SER A 75 -20.68 -6.20 14.72
N ILE A 76 -21.13 -7.11 15.57
CA ILE A 76 -20.84 -8.54 15.50
C ILE A 76 -21.64 -9.24 14.39
N GLY A 77 -21.21 -10.40 13.95
CA GLY A 77 -21.96 -11.32 13.11
C GLY A 77 -22.25 -10.78 11.71
N PRO A 78 -23.53 -10.65 11.31
CA PRO A 78 -23.89 -10.16 9.97
C PRO A 78 -23.27 -8.81 9.63
N GLY A 79 -23.19 -7.88 10.61
CA GLY A 79 -22.51 -6.60 10.43
C GLY A 79 -21.03 -6.78 10.14
N ALA A 80 -20.35 -7.65 10.87
CA ALA A 80 -18.96 -7.98 10.61
C ALA A 80 -18.78 -8.66 9.24
N ALA A 81 -19.69 -9.53 8.83
CA ALA A 81 -19.63 -10.19 7.52
C ALA A 81 -19.85 -9.21 6.35
N ASN A 82 -20.71 -8.22 6.50
CA ASN A 82 -21.00 -7.24 5.45
C ASN A 82 -19.79 -6.39 5.03
N GLN A 83 -18.77 -6.26 5.87
CA GLN A 83 -17.55 -5.51 5.51
C GLN A 83 -16.60 -6.27 4.55
N LEU A 84 -16.73 -7.61 4.44
CA LEU A 84 -15.74 -8.43 3.71
C LEU A 84 -15.58 -8.01 2.25
N MET A 85 -16.65 -7.65 1.55
CA MET A 85 -16.55 -7.20 0.16
C MET A 85 -15.75 -5.90 0.02
N GLY A 86 -15.98 -4.93 0.90
CA GLY A 86 -15.21 -3.68 0.91
C GLY A 86 -13.75 -3.94 1.24
N LEU A 87 -13.46 -4.80 2.23
CA LEU A 87 -12.09 -5.19 2.59
C LEU A 87 -11.38 -5.89 1.43
N ALA A 88 -12.06 -6.78 0.71
CA ALA A 88 -11.50 -7.44 -0.47
C ALA A 88 -11.10 -6.44 -1.55
N THR A 89 -11.92 -5.41 -1.80
CA THR A 89 -11.61 -4.31 -2.73
C THR A 89 -10.37 -3.53 -2.28
N ALA A 90 -10.34 -3.10 -1.02
CA ALA A 90 -9.21 -2.37 -0.44
C ALA A 90 -7.92 -3.20 -0.47
N PHE A 91 -8.00 -4.50 -0.18
CA PHE A 91 -6.86 -5.41 -0.22
C PHE A 91 -6.31 -5.59 -1.64
N ALA A 92 -7.20 -5.79 -2.61
CA ALA A 92 -6.83 -5.91 -4.01
C ALA A 92 -6.07 -4.68 -4.50
N ASP A 93 -6.48 -3.48 -4.07
CA ASP A 93 -5.93 -2.21 -4.51
C ASP A 93 -4.85 -1.60 -3.60
N SER A 94 -4.44 -2.33 -2.55
CA SER A 94 -3.38 -1.87 -1.63
C SER A 94 -3.77 -0.59 -0.87
N VAL A 95 -5.01 -0.50 -0.44
CA VAL A 95 -5.55 0.64 0.31
C VAL A 95 -5.38 0.43 1.80
N SER A 96 -4.80 1.41 2.50
CA SER A 96 -4.68 1.39 3.95
C SER A 96 -5.95 1.89 4.62
N LEU A 97 -6.57 1.02 5.37
CA LEU A 97 -7.66 1.36 6.30
C LEU A 97 -7.63 0.40 7.49
N ILE A 98 -8.18 0.83 8.61
CA ILE A 98 -8.32 -0.01 9.79
C ILE A 98 -9.79 -0.28 10.05
N SER A 99 -10.13 -1.55 10.15
CA SER A 99 -11.49 -2.02 10.38
C SER A 99 -11.60 -2.69 11.74
N PHE A 100 -12.67 -2.41 12.44
CA PHE A 100 -13.01 -3.03 13.71
C PHE A 100 -14.34 -3.75 13.60
N SER A 101 -14.45 -4.92 14.23
CA SER A 101 -15.73 -5.54 14.53
C SER A 101 -15.82 -5.86 16.01
N GLY A 102 -17.04 -5.90 16.51
CA GLY A 102 -17.29 -6.58 17.77
C GLY A 102 -17.09 -8.08 17.63
N GLY A 103 -16.87 -8.74 18.75
CA GLY A 103 -16.85 -10.19 18.89
C GLY A 103 -17.68 -10.63 20.10
N PRO A 104 -18.06 -11.91 20.18
CA PRO A 104 -18.67 -12.49 21.37
C PRO A 104 -17.81 -12.18 22.60
N ALA A 105 -18.44 -11.90 23.73
CA ALA A 105 -17.68 -11.85 24.98
C ALA A 105 -16.87 -13.13 25.15
N THR A 106 -15.63 -13.02 25.61
CA THR A 106 -14.66 -14.14 25.62
C THR A 106 -15.20 -15.40 26.29
N HIS A 107 -15.96 -15.22 27.38
CA HIS A 107 -16.57 -16.31 28.14
C HIS A 107 -17.85 -16.88 27.50
N MET A 108 -18.42 -16.23 26.48
CA MET A 108 -19.65 -16.68 25.79
C MET A 108 -19.37 -17.29 24.41
N ARG A 109 -18.15 -17.23 23.92
CA ARG A 109 -17.79 -17.72 22.60
C ARG A 109 -18.09 -19.21 22.42
N GLY A 110 -18.73 -19.56 21.32
CA GLY A 110 -19.10 -20.95 21.02
C GLY A 110 -20.41 -21.40 21.67
N HIS A 111 -21.06 -20.54 22.46
CA HIS A 111 -22.34 -20.88 23.09
C HIS A 111 -23.57 -20.58 22.20
N GLY A 112 -23.35 -20.14 20.96
CA GLY A 112 -24.42 -19.84 20.02
C GLY A 112 -25.20 -18.56 20.41
N ILE A 113 -24.49 -17.57 20.92
CA ILE A 113 -25.10 -16.28 21.27
C ILE A 113 -25.67 -15.58 20.02
N MET A 114 -26.47 -14.55 20.25
CA MET A 114 -27.07 -13.76 19.18
C MET A 114 -26.00 -13.25 18.21
N GLN A 115 -26.16 -13.51 16.93
CA GLN A 115 -25.27 -13.07 15.84
C GLN A 115 -23.85 -13.65 15.88
N GLU A 116 -23.56 -14.66 16.69
CA GLU A 116 -22.27 -15.35 16.65
C GLU A 116 -22.10 -16.11 15.33
N LEU A 117 -20.94 -15.96 14.68
CA LEU A 117 -20.57 -16.67 13.45
C LEU A 117 -19.80 -17.97 13.74
N ASP A 118 -19.16 -18.08 14.88
CA ASP A 118 -18.30 -19.21 15.27
C ASP A 118 -19.09 -20.41 15.89
N ARG A 119 -20.34 -20.62 15.45
CA ARG A 119 -21.23 -21.62 16.03
C ARG A 119 -20.79 -23.07 15.81
N HIS A 120 -20.23 -23.34 14.64
CA HIS A 120 -19.88 -24.69 14.20
C HIS A 120 -18.39 -24.86 13.99
N GLU A 121 -17.69 -23.76 13.68
CA GLU A 121 -16.28 -23.75 13.39
C GLU A 121 -15.64 -22.54 14.06
N PHE A 122 -14.79 -22.81 15.07
CA PHE A 122 -14.03 -21.75 15.73
C PHE A 122 -13.08 -21.04 14.75
N ASN A 123 -13.04 -19.73 14.83
CA ASN A 123 -12.26 -18.84 13.95
C ASN A 123 -12.72 -18.85 12.49
N GLY A 124 -13.95 -19.26 12.18
CA GLY A 124 -14.51 -19.20 10.84
C GLY A 124 -14.52 -17.77 10.27
N PHE A 125 -14.98 -16.79 11.06
CA PHE A 125 -14.93 -15.39 10.67
C PHE A 125 -13.51 -14.84 10.54
N GLN A 126 -12.60 -15.22 11.46
CA GLN A 126 -11.19 -14.83 11.40
C GLN A 126 -10.51 -15.35 10.13
N SER A 127 -10.83 -16.55 9.70
CA SER A 127 -10.35 -17.14 8.46
C SER A 127 -10.87 -16.37 7.23
N ALA A 128 -12.15 -16.01 7.22
CA ALA A 128 -12.77 -15.25 6.14
C ALA A 128 -12.17 -13.84 6.02
N VAL A 129 -12.05 -13.10 7.12
CA VAL A 129 -11.48 -11.74 7.11
C VAL A 129 -9.98 -11.77 6.81
N GLY A 130 -9.27 -12.81 7.24
CA GLY A 130 -7.86 -13.02 6.95
C GLY A 130 -7.55 -13.17 5.46
N ALA A 131 -8.49 -13.73 4.70
CA ALA A 131 -8.35 -13.89 3.26
C ALA A 131 -8.43 -12.55 2.49
N VAL A 132 -9.06 -11.53 3.06
CA VAL A 132 -9.34 -10.23 2.43
C VAL A 132 -8.67 -9.04 3.13
N THR A 133 -7.73 -9.31 4.02
CA THR A 133 -6.96 -8.28 4.72
C THR A 133 -5.47 -8.57 4.67
N LYS A 134 -4.67 -7.54 4.80
CA LYS A 134 -3.21 -7.72 4.92
C LYS A 134 -2.81 -8.39 6.22
N ARG A 135 -3.54 -8.08 7.30
CA ARG A 135 -3.45 -8.72 8.61
C ARG A 135 -4.78 -8.58 9.34
N HIS A 136 -5.09 -9.56 10.16
CA HIS A 136 -6.18 -9.50 11.11
C HIS A 136 -5.67 -9.84 12.51
N PHE A 137 -6.36 -9.33 13.51
CA PHE A 137 -6.04 -9.50 14.93
C PHE A 137 -7.33 -9.74 15.71
N GLU A 138 -7.21 -10.39 16.83
CA GLU A 138 -8.23 -10.52 17.85
C GLU A 138 -7.66 -10.04 19.18
N ALA A 139 -8.33 -9.13 19.85
CA ALA A 139 -7.95 -8.68 21.19
C ALA A 139 -8.53 -9.65 22.23
N ARG A 140 -7.69 -10.23 23.05
CA ARG A 140 -8.10 -11.18 24.10
C ARG A 140 -8.19 -10.56 25.48
N THR A 141 -7.41 -9.50 25.70
CA THR A 141 -7.38 -8.73 26.94
C THR A 141 -7.21 -7.25 26.65
N VAL A 142 -7.66 -6.40 27.56
CA VAL A 142 -7.45 -4.95 27.45
C VAL A 142 -5.97 -4.59 27.45
N ALA A 143 -5.17 -5.25 28.27
CA ALA A 143 -3.75 -4.97 28.42
C ALA A 143 -2.92 -5.16 27.15
N GLU A 144 -3.36 -6.05 26.23
CA GLU A 144 -2.67 -6.27 24.96
C GLU A 144 -3.11 -5.31 23.84
N MET A 145 -4.24 -4.60 24.01
CA MET A 145 -4.81 -3.71 22.97
C MET A 145 -3.81 -2.68 22.43
N PRO A 146 -3.04 -1.93 23.25
CA PRO A 146 -2.05 -0.99 22.72
C PRO A 146 -1.03 -1.63 21.78
N PHE A 147 -0.59 -2.86 22.11
CA PHE A 147 0.35 -3.60 21.30
C PHE A 147 -0.28 -4.11 19.98
N ILE A 148 -1.50 -4.63 20.04
CA ILE A 148 -2.26 -5.07 18.85
C ILE A 148 -2.48 -3.90 17.90
N LEU A 149 -2.93 -2.76 18.40
CA LEU A 149 -3.16 -1.54 17.59
C LEU A 149 -1.86 -1.07 16.93
N HIS A 150 -0.76 -1.01 17.70
CA HIS A 150 0.54 -0.68 17.14
C HIS A 150 0.93 -1.63 15.99
N ARG A 151 0.79 -2.93 16.18
CA ARG A 151 1.09 -3.93 15.13
C ARG A 151 0.17 -3.81 13.93
N ALA A 152 -1.10 -3.47 14.15
CA ALA A 152 -2.06 -3.25 13.07
C ALA A 152 -1.64 -2.05 12.21
N PHE A 153 -1.32 -0.91 12.83
CA PHE A 153 -0.82 0.27 12.11
C PHE A 153 0.51 -0.01 11.40
N SER A 154 1.45 -0.68 12.07
CA SER A 154 2.71 -1.07 11.44
C SER A 154 2.47 -1.95 10.22
N ALA A 155 1.61 -2.97 10.32
CA ALA A 155 1.28 -3.84 9.20
C ALA A 155 0.57 -3.08 8.07
N MET A 156 -0.38 -2.19 8.40
CA MET A 156 -1.16 -1.41 7.45
C MET A 156 -0.30 -0.50 6.58
N LEU A 157 0.69 0.18 7.19
CA LEU A 157 1.44 1.29 6.58
C LEU A 157 2.83 0.90 6.06
N THR A 158 3.38 -0.28 6.41
CA THR A 158 4.73 -0.68 6.02
C THR A 158 4.73 -1.63 4.82
N GLY A 159 5.76 -1.51 3.96
CA GLY A 159 5.83 -2.29 2.73
C GLY A 159 4.67 -1.91 1.79
N ARG A 160 4.10 -2.90 1.09
CA ARG A 160 2.88 -2.68 0.31
C ARG A 160 1.72 -2.35 1.25
N PRO A 161 1.04 -1.21 1.12
CA PRO A 161 -0.10 -0.85 1.97
C PRO A 161 -1.24 -1.87 1.86
N GLY A 162 -2.12 -1.91 2.86
CA GLY A 162 -3.29 -2.79 2.79
C GLY A 162 -4.17 -2.68 4.04
N PRO A 163 -5.44 -3.12 3.96
CA PRO A 163 -6.39 -3.04 5.06
C PRO A 163 -5.99 -3.99 6.18
N VAL A 164 -6.29 -3.59 7.41
CA VAL A 164 -6.16 -4.42 8.61
C VAL A 164 -7.48 -4.51 9.34
N HIS A 165 -7.70 -5.62 10.02
CA HIS A 165 -8.91 -5.85 10.81
C HIS A 165 -8.55 -6.23 12.24
N ILE A 166 -9.33 -5.71 13.20
CA ILE A 166 -9.24 -6.07 14.63
C ILE A 166 -10.63 -6.44 15.13
N GLU A 167 -10.81 -7.68 15.55
CA GLU A 167 -11.98 -8.09 16.32
C GLU A 167 -11.73 -7.78 17.78
N VAL A 168 -12.68 -7.08 18.41
CA VAL A 168 -12.61 -6.74 19.84
C VAL A 168 -13.84 -7.32 20.54
N PRO A 169 -13.70 -8.38 21.37
CA PRO A 169 -14.79 -8.94 22.14
C PRO A 169 -15.47 -7.90 23.05
N MET A 170 -16.79 -8.01 23.23
CA MET A 170 -17.59 -7.03 23.95
C MET A 170 -17.12 -6.78 25.38
N ASP A 171 -16.70 -7.82 26.09
CA ASP A 171 -16.15 -7.72 27.45
C ASP A 171 -14.77 -7.03 27.46
N VAL A 172 -13.92 -7.27 26.45
CA VAL A 172 -12.62 -6.58 26.30
C VAL A 172 -12.81 -5.10 25.98
N GLN A 173 -13.83 -4.73 25.20
CA GLN A 173 -14.14 -3.33 24.93
C GLN A 173 -14.50 -2.56 26.22
N ALA A 174 -15.26 -3.20 27.11
CA ALA A 174 -15.80 -2.59 28.32
C ALA A 174 -14.85 -2.66 29.53
N ALA A 175 -13.99 -3.68 29.60
CA ALA A 175 -13.05 -3.83 30.69
C ALA A 175 -11.95 -2.76 30.65
N ALA A 176 -11.39 -2.42 31.81
CA ALA A 176 -10.34 -1.43 31.94
C ALA A 176 -9.02 -2.05 32.42
N ALA A 177 -7.91 -1.42 32.06
CA ALA A 177 -6.58 -1.77 32.53
C ALA A 177 -5.65 -0.54 32.60
N GLU A 178 -4.65 -0.60 33.46
CA GLU A 178 -3.56 0.39 33.46
C GLU A 178 -2.66 0.21 32.25
N VAL A 179 -2.64 1.18 31.34
CA VAL A 179 -1.89 1.10 30.09
C VAL A 179 -1.12 2.39 29.77
N ALA A 180 -0.01 2.26 29.04
CA ALA A 180 0.75 3.37 28.48
C ALA A 180 0.63 3.38 26.96
N LEU A 181 -0.02 4.39 26.40
CA LEU A 181 -0.23 4.50 24.96
C LEU A 181 0.89 5.25 24.22
N HIS A 182 1.42 6.32 24.82
CA HIS A 182 2.37 7.25 24.19
C HIS A 182 3.70 6.62 23.78
N GLU A 183 4.13 5.52 24.40
CA GLU A 183 5.36 4.80 24.02
C GLU A 183 5.26 4.12 22.66
N LEU A 184 4.06 3.84 22.18
CA LEU A 184 3.83 3.12 20.92
C LEU A 184 3.81 4.04 19.70
N ALA A 185 3.39 5.29 19.85
CA ALA A 185 3.21 6.24 18.75
C ALA A 185 4.50 6.53 17.96
N HIS A 186 5.66 6.45 18.61
CA HIS A 186 6.96 6.73 18.01
C HIS A 186 7.65 5.51 17.36
N ARG A 187 7.01 4.35 17.35
CA ARG A 187 7.58 3.11 16.84
C ARG A 187 7.28 2.83 15.37
N LEU A 188 6.51 3.69 14.70
CA LEU A 188 6.28 3.54 13.27
C LEU A 188 7.57 3.80 12.47
N PRO A 189 7.88 2.96 11.46
CA PRO A 189 9.05 3.18 10.63
C PRO A 189 8.95 4.52 9.89
N THR A 190 9.98 5.35 10.00
CA THR A 190 10.07 6.64 9.28
C THR A 190 10.91 6.55 8.01
N GLY A 191 11.61 5.44 7.81
CA GLY A 191 12.48 5.22 6.65
C GLY A 191 11.76 4.51 5.51
N ARG A 192 12.21 4.78 4.28
CA ARG A 192 11.76 4.10 3.06
C ARG A 192 12.76 3.03 2.64
N ALA A 193 12.29 1.91 2.08
CA ALA A 193 13.17 0.86 1.56
C ALA A 193 14.00 1.39 0.37
N CYS A 194 15.28 1.07 0.36
CA CYS A 194 16.18 1.38 -0.75
C CYS A 194 16.47 0.11 -1.56
N PRO A 195 16.57 0.21 -2.89
CA PRO A 195 17.02 -0.89 -3.72
C PRO A 195 18.51 -1.18 -3.49
N ASP A 196 18.90 -2.40 -3.84
CA ASP A 196 20.31 -2.82 -3.89
C ASP A 196 21.07 -1.95 -4.91
N PRO A 197 22.19 -1.32 -4.54
CA PRO A 197 22.97 -0.51 -5.47
C PRO A 197 23.44 -1.28 -6.72
N GLY A 198 23.78 -2.57 -6.58
CA GLY A 198 24.15 -3.41 -7.70
C GLY A 198 23.01 -3.64 -8.68
N ALA A 199 21.76 -3.71 -8.19
CA ALA A 199 20.59 -3.79 -9.05
C ALA A 199 20.34 -2.50 -9.83
N ILE A 200 20.66 -1.33 -9.25
CA ILE A 200 20.61 -0.05 -9.95
C ILE A 200 21.62 0.00 -11.09
N ASP A 201 22.87 -0.46 -10.83
CA ASP A 201 23.91 -0.50 -11.87
C ASP A 201 23.57 -1.48 -12.99
N ASP A 202 22.93 -2.63 -12.67
CA ASP A 202 22.44 -3.58 -13.67
C ASP A 202 21.35 -2.96 -14.55
N ALA A 203 20.39 -2.24 -13.93
CA ALA A 203 19.34 -1.53 -14.65
C ALA A 203 19.92 -0.44 -15.57
N ALA A 204 20.88 0.35 -15.08
CA ALA A 204 21.55 1.37 -15.87
C ALA A 204 22.28 0.78 -17.09
N ARG A 205 22.95 -0.38 -16.94
CA ARG A 205 23.59 -1.09 -18.08
C ARG A 205 22.58 -1.56 -19.12
N VAL A 206 21.41 -2.04 -18.69
CA VAL A 206 20.32 -2.43 -19.60
C VAL A 206 19.80 -1.22 -20.36
N LEU A 207 19.63 -0.07 -19.68
CA LEU A 207 19.12 1.17 -20.27
C LEU A 207 20.11 1.81 -21.24
N HIS A 208 21.43 1.70 -20.98
CA HIS A 208 22.45 2.23 -21.89
C HIS A 208 22.36 1.66 -23.30
N GLY A 209 21.93 0.40 -23.45
CA GLY A 209 21.74 -0.25 -24.74
C GLY A 209 20.33 -0.12 -25.31
N ALA A 210 19.40 0.56 -24.64
CA ALA A 210 18.02 0.68 -25.06
C ALA A 210 17.87 1.67 -26.23
N LYS A 211 17.09 1.27 -27.24
CA LYS A 211 16.76 2.13 -28.39
C LYS A 211 15.34 2.68 -28.31
N ARG A 212 14.45 1.95 -27.65
CA ARG A 212 13.03 2.29 -27.49
C ARG A 212 12.58 1.96 -26.06
N PRO A 213 13.17 2.64 -25.05
CA PRO A 213 12.74 2.44 -23.67
C PRO A 213 11.34 3.01 -23.47
N VAL A 214 10.53 2.34 -22.63
CA VAL A 214 9.19 2.79 -22.21
C VAL A 214 9.08 2.66 -20.73
N ILE A 215 8.46 3.64 -20.05
CA ILE A 215 8.15 3.58 -18.63
C ILE A 215 6.68 3.21 -18.47
N ALA A 216 6.40 2.08 -17.81
CA ALA A 216 5.04 1.63 -17.47
C ALA A 216 4.79 1.84 -16.00
N ILE A 217 3.81 2.68 -15.66
CA ILE A 217 3.54 3.03 -14.27
C ILE A 217 2.24 2.41 -13.74
N GLY A 218 2.30 1.97 -12.49
CA GLY A 218 1.15 1.51 -11.72
C GLY A 218 0.84 2.42 -10.52
N GLY A 219 -0.11 1.99 -9.71
CA GLY A 219 -0.54 2.72 -8.51
C GLY A 219 0.55 2.94 -7.47
N GLY A 220 1.63 2.15 -7.51
CA GLY A 220 2.76 2.32 -6.61
C GLY A 220 3.47 3.67 -6.74
N VAL A 221 3.43 4.31 -7.91
CA VAL A 221 3.96 5.68 -8.10
C VAL A 221 3.17 6.69 -7.27
N ILE A 222 1.85 6.59 -7.28
CA ILE A 222 0.95 7.46 -6.52
C ILE A 222 1.10 7.21 -5.02
N SER A 223 1.07 5.94 -4.61
CA SER A 223 1.22 5.57 -3.19
C SER A 223 2.58 5.94 -2.60
N ALA A 224 3.61 6.06 -3.43
CA ALA A 224 4.96 6.46 -3.02
C ALA A 224 5.19 7.97 -3.12
N ASP A 225 4.22 8.75 -3.63
CA ASP A 225 4.38 10.17 -3.95
C ASP A 225 5.63 10.45 -4.80
N ALA A 226 5.82 9.63 -5.86
CA ALA A 226 7.03 9.59 -6.67
C ALA A 226 6.85 10.21 -8.08
N ALA A 227 5.81 11.03 -8.28
CA ALA A 227 5.50 11.61 -9.58
C ALA A 227 6.60 12.56 -10.10
N SER A 228 7.24 13.33 -9.19
CA SER A 228 8.33 14.25 -9.56
C SER A 228 9.59 13.50 -10.01
N GLU A 229 9.96 12.45 -9.31
CA GLU A 229 11.13 11.60 -9.63
C GLU A 229 10.90 10.82 -10.92
N LEU A 230 9.67 10.33 -11.12
CA LEU A 230 9.27 9.66 -12.34
C LEU A 230 9.37 10.61 -13.55
N ARG A 231 8.91 11.84 -13.41
CA ARG A 231 9.02 12.85 -14.44
C ARG A 231 10.49 13.13 -14.79
N ALA A 232 11.33 13.33 -13.77
CA ALA A 232 12.77 13.55 -13.98
C ALA A 232 13.43 12.36 -14.70
N LEU A 233 13.06 11.11 -14.35
CA LEU A 233 13.54 9.91 -15.01
C LEU A 233 13.08 9.86 -16.49
N ALA A 234 11.81 10.13 -16.76
CA ALA A 234 11.26 10.12 -18.12
C ALA A 234 11.93 11.17 -19.01
N GLU A 235 12.14 12.38 -18.47
CA GLU A 235 12.82 13.47 -19.16
C GLU A 235 14.32 13.15 -19.43
N ALA A 236 15.02 12.57 -18.46
CA ALA A 236 16.42 12.18 -18.62
C ALA A 236 16.61 11.08 -19.69
N LEU A 237 15.69 10.12 -19.75
CA LEU A 237 15.73 9.02 -20.72
C LEU A 237 15.06 9.36 -22.04
N GLN A 238 14.32 10.49 -22.13
CA GLN A 238 13.43 10.82 -23.25
C GLN A 238 12.49 9.66 -23.58
N ALA A 239 12.05 8.91 -22.54
CA ALA A 239 11.24 7.72 -22.65
C ALA A 239 9.75 8.04 -22.52
N PRO A 240 8.89 7.55 -23.41
CA PRO A 240 7.44 7.69 -23.24
C PRO A 240 6.95 6.96 -22.00
N VAL A 241 5.93 7.53 -21.38
CA VAL A 241 5.29 7.00 -20.17
C VAL A 241 3.90 6.49 -20.51
N VAL A 242 3.61 5.25 -20.15
CA VAL A 242 2.28 4.64 -20.24
C VAL A 242 1.76 4.35 -18.84
N THR A 243 0.45 4.55 -18.64
CA THR A 243 -0.18 4.35 -17.33
C THR A 243 -1.09 3.14 -17.34
N THR A 244 -1.05 2.33 -16.27
CA THR A 244 -2.14 1.40 -15.98
C THR A 244 -3.33 2.16 -15.37
N TRP A 245 -4.48 1.51 -15.18
CA TRP A 245 -5.61 2.12 -14.50
C TRP A 245 -5.24 2.70 -13.14
N GLN A 246 -4.55 1.91 -12.32
CA GLN A 246 -4.12 2.32 -11.00
C GLN A 246 -2.99 3.37 -11.03
N GLY A 247 -2.30 3.49 -12.16
CA GLY A 247 -1.25 4.49 -12.36
C GLY A 247 -1.73 5.79 -12.99
N LYS A 248 -3.03 5.91 -13.34
CA LYS A 248 -3.61 7.14 -13.88
C LYS A 248 -3.35 8.30 -12.91
N SER A 249 -2.98 9.46 -13.45
CA SER A 249 -2.56 10.66 -12.72
C SER A 249 -1.19 10.57 -12.01
N GLY A 250 -0.48 9.44 -12.07
CA GLY A 250 0.91 9.33 -11.58
C GLY A 250 1.95 9.99 -12.50
N PHE A 251 1.52 10.47 -13.68
CA PHE A 251 2.31 11.28 -14.60
C PHE A 251 1.42 12.31 -15.26
N PRO A 252 1.88 13.57 -15.49
CA PRO A 252 1.06 14.60 -16.13
C PRO A 252 0.63 14.20 -17.53
N GLU A 253 -0.68 14.23 -17.79
CA GLU A 253 -1.24 13.75 -19.08
C GLU A 253 -1.05 14.76 -20.22
N ASP A 254 -0.76 16.02 -19.91
CA ASP A 254 -0.39 17.08 -20.84
C ASP A 254 1.12 17.11 -21.18
N HIS A 255 1.90 16.26 -20.55
CA HIS A 255 3.33 16.19 -20.79
C HIS A 255 3.64 15.50 -22.13
N ARG A 256 4.58 16.05 -22.92
CA ARG A 256 4.94 15.54 -24.25
C ARG A 256 5.38 14.05 -24.30
N LEU A 257 5.83 13.49 -23.17
CA LEU A 257 6.20 12.09 -23.06
C LEU A 257 5.05 11.18 -22.59
N PHE A 258 3.87 11.75 -22.28
CA PHE A 258 2.72 10.93 -21.95
C PHE A 258 2.21 10.19 -23.20
N ALA A 259 2.15 8.87 -23.15
CA ALA A 259 1.78 8.03 -24.30
C ALA A 259 0.42 7.33 -24.14
N GLY A 260 -0.33 7.69 -23.10
CA GLY A 260 -1.68 7.16 -22.86
C GLY A 260 -1.71 5.93 -21.95
N ALA A 261 -2.89 5.34 -21.83
CA ALA A 261 -3.11 4.16 -20.99
C ALA A 261 -2.69 2.87 -21.71
N VAL A 262 -2.21 1.89 -20.92
CA VAL A 262 -1.83 0.54 -21.36
C VAL A 262 -2.74 -0.50 -20.70
N GLY A 263 -2.92 -1.63 -21.36
CA GLY A 263 -3.72 -2.75 -20.88
C GLY A 263 -4.97 -3.00 -21.74
N GLN A 264 -5.87 -3.81 -21.22
CA GLN A 264 -7.06 -4.29 -21.93
C GLN A 264 -7.98 -3.13 -22.36
N THR A 265 -8.09 -2.10 -21.56
CA THR A 265 -8.80 -0.84 -21.83
C THR A 265 -7.86 0.32 -22.13
N GLY A 266 -6.63 0.01 -22.50
CA GLY A 266 -5.63 0.99 -22.88
C GLY A 266 -5.89 1.58 -24.27
N THR A 267 -5.20 2.68 -24.56
CA THR A 267 -5.26 3.31 -25.86
C THR A 267 -4.46 2.52 -26.90
N THR A 268 -4.82 2.63 -28.18
CA THR A 268 -4.05 2.02 -29.28
C THR A 268 -2.60 2.51 -29.26
N VAL A 269 -2.39 3.80 -29.00
CA VAL A 269 -1.06 4.41 -28.94
C VAL A 269 -0.27 3.85 -27.74
N GLY A 270 -0.83 3.86 -26.53
CA GLY A 270 -0.17 3.36 -25.32
C GLY A 270 0.21 1.88 -25.45
N ASN A 271 -0.72 1.06 -25.88
CA ASN A 271 -0.45 -0.37 -26.12
C ASN A 271 0.60 -0.58 -27.22
N GLY A 272 0.51 0.14 -28.36
CA GLY A 272 1.45 0.01 -29.46
C GLY A 272 2.88 0.42 -29.08
N ILE A 273 3.04 1.51 -28.34
CA ILE A 273 4.34 1.97 -27.83
C ILE A 273 4.93 0.96 -26.85
N ALA A 274 4.14 0.48 -25.88
CA ALA A 274 4.59 -0.49 -24.90
C ALA A 274 4.93 -1.86 -25.53
N ALA A 275 4.14 -2.33 -26.49
CA ALA A 275 4.41 -3.56 -27.22
C ALA A 275 5.66 -3.49 -28.09
N GLY A 276 5.99 -2.31 -28.62
CA GLY A 276 7.17 -2.06 -29.46
C GLY A 276 8.46 -1.77 -28.67
N ALA A 277 8.40 -1.71 -27.34
CA ALA A 277 9.55 -1.39 -26.49
C ALA A 277 10.61 -2.50 -26.51
N ASP A 278 11.88 -2.14 -26.55
CA ASP A 278 13.01 -3.06 -26.34
C ASP A 278 13.40 -3.16 -24.86
N VAL A 279 13.08 -2.12 -24.07
CA VAL A 279 13.19 -2.11 -22.59
C VAL A 279 11.93 -1.49 -22.01
N VAL A 280 11.29 -2.20 -21.08
CA VAL A 280 10.19 -1.68 -20.25
C VAL A 280 10.70 -1.44 -18.85
N ILE A 281 10.56 -0.20 -18.37
CA ILE A 281 10.82 0.17 -17.00
C ILE A 281 9.46 0.19 -16.28
N SER A 282 9.21 -0.78 -15.43
CA SER A 282 7.97 -0.88 -14.67
C SER A 282 8.16 -0.26 -13.29
N VAL A 283 7.33 0.71 -12.94
CA VAL A 283 7.40 1.40 -11.64
C VAL A 283 6.09 1.23 -10.89
N GLY A 284 6.11 0.48 -9.79
CA GLY A 284 4.94 0.21 -8.96
C GLY A 284 3.77 -0.42 -9.72
N CYS A 285 4.09 -1.28 -10.71
CA CYS A 285 3.11 -1.94 -11.57
C CYS A 285 3.18 -3.47 -11.41
N ARG A 286 2.09 -4.07 -10.95
CA ARG A 286 1.99 -5.50 -10.66
C ARG A 286 1.76 -6.38 -11.89
N PHE A 287 1.56 -5.80 -13.07
CA PHE A 287 1.19 -6.52 -14.28
C PHE A 287 0.00 -7.47 -14.06
N THR A 288 -1.12 -6.93 -13.55
CA THR A 288 -2.37 -7.71 -13.51
C THR A 288 -2.79 -8.10 -14.93
N ASP A 289 -3.62 -9.12 -15.07
CA ASP A 289 -4.17 -9.56 -16.35
C ASP A 289 -4.79 -8.40 -17.14
N TRP A 290 -5.49 -7.49 -16.44
CA TRP A 290 -6.11 -6.31 -17.04
C TRP A 290 -5.09 -5.31 -17.58
N SER A 291 -4.05 -4.99 -16.81
CA SER A 291 -2.99 -4.07 -17.22
C SER A 291 -2.03 -4.64 -18.27
N ALA A 292 -2.00 -5.96 -18.40
CA ALA A 292 -1.14 -6.71 -19.32
C ALA A 292 -1.91 -7.36 -20.49
N SER A 293 -3.18 -7.01 -20.73
CA SER A 293 -4.05 -7.56 -21.77
C SER A 293 -4.05 -9.09 -21.76
N SER A 294 -4.35 -9.69 -20.60
CA SER A 294 -4.35 -11.13 -20.35
C SER A 294 -3.02 -11.81 -20.75
N TYR A 295 -1.92 -11.08 -20.61
CA TYR A 295 -0.55 -11.53 -20.94
C TYR A 295 -0.34 -11.93 -22.39
N ARG A 296 -1.24 -11.52 -23.30
CA ARG A 296 -1.11 -11.80 -24.73
C ARG A 296 0.07 -11.01 -25.30
N LYS A 297 1.02 -11.73 -25.86
CA LYS A 297 2.21 -11.16 -26.45
C LYS A 297 1.87 -10.22 -27.61
N GLY A 298 2.50 -9.04 -27.62
CA GLY A 298 2.36 -8.07 -28.71
C GLY A 298 1.14 -7.17 -28.62
N ILE A 299 0.27 -7.34 -27.61
CA ILE A 299 -0.88 -6.43 -27.40
C ILE A 299 -0.47 -5.24 -26.53
N SER A 300 -0.09 -5.48 -25.28
CA SER A 300 0.41 -4.42 -24.38
C SER A 300 1.91 -4.52 -24.18
N PHE A 301 2.45 -5.73 -24.06
CA PHE A 301 3.88 -5.94 -23.84
C PHE A 301 4.39 -7.13 -24.65
N SER A 302 5.63 -7.00 -25.14
CA SER A 302 6.36 -8.07 -25.84
C SER A 302 7.56 -8.51 -24.99
N LEU A 303 7.30 -9.13 -23.85
CA LEU A 303 8.30 -9.60 -22.89
C LEU A 303 8.31 -11.13 -22.80
N PRO A 304 9.27 -11.87 -23.45
CA PRO A 304 10.32 -11.42 -24.36
C PRO A 304 9.81 -11.08 -25.76
N PRO A 305 10.63 -10.49 -26.68
CA PRO A 305 12.07 -10.26 -26.60
C PRO A 305 12.49 -9.02 -25.80
N GLY A 306 11.58 -8.09 -25.54
CA GLY A 306 11.86 -6.92 -24.72
C GLY A 306 12.43 -7.32 -23.34
N LYS A 307 13.25 -6.45 -22.78
CA LYS A 307 13.80 -6.59 -21.44
C LYS A 307 12.90 -5.87 -20.44
N LEU A 308 12.83 -6.36 -19.20
CA LEU A 308 12.07 -5.75 -18.12
C LEU A 308 13.02 -5.29 -17.01
N ILE A 309 12.85 -4.05 -16.57
CA ILE A 309 13.36 -3.51 -15.31
C ILE A 309 12.14 -3.28 -14.43
N GLN A 310 12.05 -3.95 -13.30
CA GLN A 310 10.89 -3.85 -12.41
C GLN A 310 11.28 -3.23 -11.06
N ILE A 311 10.55 -2.18 -10.67
CA ILE A 311 10.71 -1.44 -9.43
C ILE A 311 9.39 -1.56 -8.66
N ASP A 312 9.41 -2.30 -7.55
CA ASP A 312 8.26 -2.49 -6.69
C ASP A 312 8.68 -2.57 -5.22
N ILE A 313 7.79 -2.18 -4.30
CA ILE A 313 7.99 -2.30 -2.86
C ILE A 313 7.78 -3.74 -2.39
N ASP A 314 6.95 -4.50 -3.12
CA ASP A 314 6.63 -5.89 -2.81
C ASP A 314 7.53 -6.84 -3.61
N PRO A 315 8.47 -7.54 -2.96
CA PRO A 315 9.37 -8.45 -3.65
C PRO A 315 8.65 -9.64 -4.31
N GLN A 316 7.41 -9.96 -3.91
CA GLN A 316 6.62 -11.02 -4.53
C GLN A 316 6.06 -10.63 -5.90
N GLU A 317 5.99 -9.34 -6.21
CA GLU A 317 5.59 -8.86 -7.53
C GLU A 317 6.74 -8.90 -8.55
N ILE A 318 8.00 -8.91 -8.08
CA ILE A 318 9.17 -8.93 -8.95
C ILE A 318 9.27 -10.28 -9.69
N GLY A 319 9.19 -10.22 -11.02
CA GLY A 319 9.30 -11.41 -11.87
C GLY A 319 8.11 -12.37 -11.85
N LYS A 320 7.00 -12.01 -11.18
CA LYS A 320 5.82 -12.86 -11.03
C LYS A 320 5.20 -13.27 -12.37
N ASN A 321 4.93 -12.30 -13.24
CA ASN A 321 4.22 -12.52 -14.50
C ASN A 321 5.13 -12.44 -15.73
N TYR A 322 6.19 -11.64 -15.66
CA TYR A 322 7.21 -11.50 -16.70
C TYR A 322 8.59 -11.72 -16.11
N ARG A 323 9.43 -12.48 -16.78
CA ARG A 323 10.78 -12.74 -16.30
C ARG A 323 11.63 -11.48 -16.38
N ASP A 324 12.19 -11.07 -15.26
CA ASP A 324 13.30 -10.15 -15.25
C ASP A 324 14.54 -10.87 -15.83
N ARG A 325 15.05 -10.41 -16.98
CA ARG A 325 16.26 -10.97 -17.60
C ARG A 325 17.53 -10.24 -17.15
N GLY A 326 17.43 -9.30 -16.21
CA GLY A 326 18.59 -8.59 -15.68
C GLY A 326 19.51 -9.45 -14.79
N ARG A 327 19.04 -10.61 -14.33
CA ARG A 327 19.81 -11.50 -13.43
C ARG A 327 19.71 -12.95 -13.90
N PRO A 328 20.84 -13.68 -14.12
CA PRO A 328 20.78 -15.14 -14.20
C PRO A 328 20.22 -15.70 -12.91
N PRO A 329 19.49 -16.84 -12.93
CA PRO A 329 18.96 -17.45 -11.74
C PRO A 329 20.13 -17.72 -10.77
N ARG A 330 20.21 -16.96 -9.68
CA ARG A 330 21.07 -17.37 -8.58
C ARG A 330 20.49 -18.67 -8.04
N ARG A 331 21.27 -19.73 -8.03
CA ARG A 331 20.94 -20.93 -7.26
C ARG A 331 20.56 -20.46 -5.85
N PRO A 332 19.52 -21.06 -5.22
CA PRO A 332 19.23 -20.76 -3.83
C PRO A 332 20.44 -21.16 -2.99
N GLY A 333 21.36 -20.24 -2.82
CA GLY A 333 22.44 -20.32 -1.85
C GLY A 333 21.84 -19.93 -0.51
N ARG A 334 22.23 -20.63 0.54
CA ARG A 334 21.87 -20.39 1.94
C ARG A 334 21.72 -18.89 2.19
N ALA A 335 20.57 -18.52 2.76
CA ALA A 335 20.34 -17.18 3.28
C ALA A 335 21.37 -16.93 4.40
N GLU A 336 22.50 -16.34 4.04
CA GLU A 336 23.36 -15.70 5.01
C GLU A 336 22.71 -14.38 5.38
N GLY A 337 22.14 -14.36 6.60
CA GLY A 337 21.58 -13.19 7.22
C GLY A 337 22.63 -12.08 7.31
N ARG A 338 22.36 -11.01 6.57
CA ARG A 338 22.84 -9.68 6.93
C ARG A 338 21.63 -8.75 6.99
N MET A 339 21.03 -8.70 8.17
CA MET A 339 20.23 -7.57 8.60
C MET A 339 21.18 -6.38 8.74
N GLY A 340 21.28 -5.58 7.68
CA GLY A 340 21.95 -4.29 7.70
C GLY A 340 21.08 -3.28 8.42
N ALA A 341 21.65 -2.69 9.46
CA ALA A 341 21.05 -1.69 10.33
C ALA A 341 20.39 -0.54 9.58
N ALA A 342 19.17 -0.20 10.03
CA ALA A 342 18.44 0.99 9.65
C ALA A 342 19.29 2.25 9.91
N HIS A 343 19.53 3.06 8.88
CA HIS A 343 20.08 4.39 9.02
C HIS A 343 19.09 5.45 8.56
N ARG A 344 18.96 6.47 9.40
CA ARG A 344 18.04 7.61 9.36
C ARG A 344 18.14 8.40 8.05
N GLY A 345 16.97 8.86 7.53
CA GLY A 345 16.91 9.95 6.58
C GLY A 345 15.77 9.83 5.57
N SER A 346 14.83 10.78 5.63
CA SER A 346 13.72 11.02 4.69
C SER A 346 14.13 11.29 3.23
N ASP A 347 15.42 11.18 2.92
CA ASP A 347 16.05 11.64 1.69
C ASP A 347 16.36 10.52 0.67
N ARG A 348 15.94 9.27 0.91
CA ARG A 348 16.48 8.12 0.17
C ARG A 348 15.63 7.55 -0.97
N GLN A 349 14.32 7.81 -1.02
CA GLN A 349 13.54 7.48 -2.23
C GLN A 349 13.77 8.49 -3.36
N HIS A 350 14.05 9.74 -3.04
CA HIS A 350 14.61 10.71 -3.97
C HIS A 350 15.85 10.14 -4.71
N ARG A 351 16.61 9.27 -4.05
CA ARG A 351 17.88 8.75 -4.59
C ARG A 351 17.72 7.64 -5.61
N VAL A 352 16.64 6.86 -5.65
CA VAL A 352 16.51 5.76 -6.64
C VAL A 352 16.21 6.30 -8.03
N SER A 353 15.24 7.20 -8.14
CA SER A 353 14.90 7.86 -9.42
C SER A 353 16.02 8.79 -9.86
N VAL A 354 16.63 9.53 -8.93
CA VAL A 354 17.79 10.41 -9.21
C VAL A 354 19.05 9.61 -9.51
N HIS A 355 19.29 8.45 -8.91
CA HIS A 355 20.45 7.60 -9.24
C HIS A 355 20.28 6.88 -10.56
N LEU A 356 19.07 6.40 -10.91
CA LEU A 356 18.79 5.88 -12.24
C LEU A 356 18.90 6.98 -13.32
N ALA A 357 18.37 8.17 -13.04
CA ALA A 357 18.51 9.31 -13.94
C ALA A 357 19.96 9.79 -14.07
N ALA A 358 20.73 9.87 -12.96
CA ALA A 358 22.14 10.25 -12.96
C ALA A 358 23.04 9.15 -13.56
N ALA A 359 22.72 7.86 -13.39
CA ALA A 359 23.42 6.75 -14.03
C ALA A 359 23.14 6.71 -15.54
N ALA A 360 21.90 6.93 -15.95
CA ALA A 360 21.50 7.04 -17.36
C ALA A 360 22.13 8.27 -18.04
N ALA A 361 22.19 9.42 -17.35
CA ALA A 361 22.84 10.63 -17.88
C ALA A 361 24.36 10.49 -18.03
N ARG A 362 25.02 9.72 -17.15
CA ARG A 362 26.46 9.39 -17.29
C ARG A 362 26.75 8.39 -18.41
N SER A 363 25.73 7.66 -18.87
CA SER A 363 25.83 6.62 -19.88
C SER A 363 25.40 7.09 -21.28
N ALA A 364 24.94 8.33 -21.43
CA ALA A 364 24.64 8.90 -22.75
C ALA A 364 25.95 9.13 -23.51
N PRO A 365 26.02 8.79 -24.82
CA PRO A 365 27.22 9.07 -25.64
C PRO A 365 27.46 10.59 -25.63
N GLY A 366 28.64 11.00 -25.17
CA GLY A 366 28.99 12.37 -24.90
C GLY A 366 28.89 13.28 -26.12
N ASP A 367 27.97 14.23 -26.07
CA ASP A 367 28.20 15.55 -26.63
C ASP A 367 29.03 16.31 -25.58
N GLY A 368 30.26 16.69 -25.95
CA GLY A 368 31.20 17.39 -25.11
C GLY A 368 30.64 18.70 -24.54
N PRO A 369 31.24 19.27 -23.52
CA PRO A 369 30.66 20.37 -22.74
C PRO A 369 30.44 21.61 -23.61
N ARG A 370 29.20 21.88 -23.99
CA ARG A 370 28.80 23.18 -24.53
C ARG A 370 28.96 24.23 -23.45
N ARG A 371 29.98 25.05 -23.57
CA ARG A 371 30.20 26.25 -22.76
C ARG A 371 28.98 27.16 -22.87
N VAL A 372 28.18 27.23 -21.84
CA VAL A 372 27.16 28.25 -21.66
C VAL A 372 27.88 29.57 -21.34
N ARG A 373 27.99 30.45 -22.33
CA ARG A 373 28.42 31.84 -22.11
C ARG A 373 27.33 32.56 -21.33
N GLY A 374 27.65 33.00 -20.12
CA GLY A 374 26.80 33.81 -19.28
C GLY A 374 26.44 35.11 -19.98
N ARG A 375 25.16 35.38 -20.16
CA ARG A 375 24.63 36.74 -20.36
C ARG A 375 24.15 37.27 -19.03
N ARG A 376 24.88 38.26 -18.49
CA ARG A 376 24.38 39.13 -17.41
C ARG A 376 23.21 39.94 -17.99
N LEU A 377 22.05 39.86 -17.34
CA LEU A 377 20.98 40.84 -17.52
C LEU A 377 21.10 41.88 -16.41
N ARG A 378 21.11 43.12 -16.84
CA ARG A 378 20.93 44.30 -15.99
C ARG A 378 19.44 44.52 -15.71
#